data_59204f36fb44027ff987284791105607
#
_entry.id   59204f36fb44027ff987284791105607
#
_cell.length_a   1.000
_cell.length_b   1.000
_cell.length_c   1.000
_cell.angle_alpha   90.00
_cell.angle_beta   90.00
_cell.angle_gamma   90.00
#
_symmetry.space_group_name_H-M   'P 1'
#
loop_
_entity.id
_entity.type
_entity.pdbx_description
1 polymer ?
#
loop_
_entity_poly.entity_id
_entity_poly.type
_entity_poly.pdbx_seq_one_letter_code
_entity_poly.pdbx_strand_id
1 'polypeptide(L)'
;MAKFNYKPTSPGVRFSTHASFKDITKTTPEKSLTKGKPKTGGRNSKGRITSRFIGGGHKQKYRDIDFKRDKRGIPAKVAAIEYDPNRTAHIALLHYVDGEKRYILAPSGLTVGTMIVSGEDADILVGNALPLSKIPLGTVIHNIELKEGKGGQMVRSAGVGAQLIAREGDWATLRLPSGEMRKVHVRCYATIGQVGNLEHENVSYGKAGRTRHLGKKPHNRGVSMNPVDHPLGGGEGKTSGGRPPVSPWGKPEGVKTRKSKKQSNKYIVRGRKRGKATQ
;
A
#
# COMPACT_ATOMS: atom_id res chain seq x y z
N MET A 1 5.32 -12.09 -15.19
CA MET A 1 6.68 -11.53 -15.08
C MET A 1 7.58 -12.51 -14.36
N ALA A 2 8.83 -12.62 -14.78
CA ALA A 2 9.71 -13.65 -14.25
C ALA A 2 10.28 -13.25 -12.87
N LYS A 3 10.07 -14.10 -11.87
CA LYS A 3 10.87 -14.06 -10.64
C LYS A 3 12.31 -14.42 -11.00
N PHE A 4 13.26 -13.62 -10.54
CA PHE A 4 14.65 -14.07 -10.55
C PHE A 4 14.90 -14.98 -9.36
N ASN A 5 15.17 -16.24 -9.65
CA ASN A 5 15.72 -17.19 -8.68
C ASN A 5 17.23 -17.25 -8.89
N TYR A 6 17.97 -16.98 -7.82
CA TYR A 6 19.41 -17.19 -7.85
C TYR A 6 19.76 -18.68 -7.74
N LYS A 7 20.95 -19.05 -8.25
CA LYS A 7 21.52 -20.37 -7.95
C LYS A 7 21.63 -20.54 -6.42
N PRO A 8 21.27 -21.69 -5.86
CA PRO A 8 21.23 -21.92 -4.40
C PRO A 8 22.65 -22.15 -3.82
N THR A 9 23.53 -21.16 -3.97
CA THR A 9 24.94 -21.22 -3.58
C THR A 9 25.18 -21.05 -2.08
N SER A 10 24.21 -20.46 -1.36
CA SER A 10 24.30 -20.27 0.10
C SER A 10 22.91 -20.36 0.74
N PRO A 11 22.82 -20.62 2.08
CA PRO A 11 21.53 -20.69 2.78
C PRO A 11 20.66 -19.45 2.60
N GLY A 12 21.26 -18.26 2.61
CA GLY A 12 20.53 -16.99 2.45
C GLY A 12 20.02 -16.71 1.04
N VAL A 13 20.58 -17.36 0.04
CA VAL A 13 20.20 -17.21 -1.39
C VAL A 13 19.21 -18.28 -1.82
N ARG A 14 19.29 -19.48 -1.24
CA ARG A 14 18.47 -20.66 -1.60
C ARG A 14 16.99 -20.34 -1.72
N PHE A 15 16.41 -19.60 -0.79
CA PHE A 15 14.98 -19.26 -0.73
C PHE A 15 14.69 -17.81 -1.13
N SER A 16 15.68 -17.12 -1.66
CA SER A 16 15.57 -15.71 -2.04
C SER A 16 15.05 -15.55 -3.46
N THR A 17 14.03 -14.73 -3.62
CA THR A 17 13.54 -14.31 -4.93
C THR A 17 13.60 -12.80 -5.05
N HIS A 18 13.68 -12.27 -6.28
CA HIS A 18 13.74 -10.84 -6.54
C HIS A 18 12.73 -10.45 -7.60
N ALA A 19 12.27 -9.20 -7.52
CA ALA A 19 11.52 -8.59 -8.61
C ALA A 19 12.45 -8.37 -9.81
N SER A 20 11.92 -8.53 -11.03
CA SER A 20 12.72 -8.40 -12.25
C SER A 20 13.06 -6.95 -12.62
N PHE A 21 12.32 -5.97 -12.11
CA PHE A 21 12.42 -4.54 -12.45
C PHE A 21 12.42 -4.21 -13.96
N LYS A 22 11.97 -5.13 -14.79
CA LYS A 22 11.92 -4.96 -16.27
C LYS A 22 11.04 -3.80 -16.70
N ASP A 23 10.03 -3.48 -15.91
CA ASP A 23 9.07 -2.40 -16.21
C ASP A 23 9.64 -1.00 -15.88
N ILE A 24 10.78 -0.94 -15.18
CA ILE A 24 11.42 0.32 -14.80
C ILE A 24 12.24 0.84 -15.96
N THR A 25 11.90 2.05 -16.42
CA THR A 25 12.57 2.70 -17.56
C THR A 25 13.57 3.76 -17.14
N LYS A 26 13.48 4.26 -15.89
CA LYS A 26 14.38 5.29 -15.35
C LYS A 26 14.72 4.98 -13.90
N THR A 27 16.01 5.04 -13.58
CA THR A 27 16.54 4.73 -12.23
C THR A 27 16.73 5.97 -11.35
N THR A 28 16.94 7.14 -11.95
CA THR A 28 17.15 8.40 -11.23
C THR A 28 15.83 9.15 -11.08
N PRO A 29 15.44 9.53 -9.83
CA PRO A 29 14.19 10.25 -9.62
C PRO A 29 14.31 11.72 -10.05
N GLU A 30 13.19 12.34 -10.36
CA GLU A 30 13.08 13.77 -10.62
C GLU A 30 13.39 14.58 -9.34
N LYS A 31 14.40 15.47 -9.38
CA LYS A 31 14.89 16.18 -8.19
C LYS A 31 13.82 17.08 -7.57
N SER A 32 13.07 17.82 -8.38
CA SER A 32 12.02 18.75 -7.94
C SER A 32 10.89 18.06 -7.15
N LEU A 33 10.63 16.77 -7.45
CA LEU A 33 9.58 15.97 -6.82
C LEU A 33 10.10 15.07 -5.68
N THR A 34 11.36 15.27 -5.24
CA THR A 34 11.95 14.45 -4.17
C THR A 34 12.37 15.25 -2.97
N LYS A 35 12.08 14.74 -1.78
CA LYS A 35 12.46 15.32 -0.49
C LYS A 35 13.28 14.36 0.35
N GLY A 36 14.13 14.88 1.21
CA GLY A 36 14.84 14.08 2.20
C GLY A 36 13.81 13.41 3.16
N LYS A 37 14.05 12.14 3.49
CA LYS A 37 13.20 11.42 4.45
C LYS A 37 14.01 11.10 5.72
N PRO A 38 13.86 11.89 6.80
CA PRO A 38 14.49 11.58 8.07
C PRO A 38 13.90 10.29 8.67
N LYS A 39 14.72 9.56 9.42
CA LYS A 39 14.31 8.33 10.10
C LYS A 39 14.05 8.63 11.57
N THR A 40 12.84 8.32 12.03
CA THR A 40 12.45 8.54 13.42
C THR A 40 12.78 7.36 14.34
N GLY A 41 13.12 6.18 13.77
CA GLY A 41 13.32 4.97 14.56
C GLY A 41 12.08 4.50 15.34
N GLY A 42 10.89 4.84 14.86
CA GLY A 42 9.62 4.51 15.52
C GLY A 42 9.28 5.41 16.72
N ARG A 43 9.99 6.54 16.87
CA ARG A 43 9.77 7.50 17.97
C ARG A 43 8.85 8.64 17.55
N ASN A 44 8.06 9.13 18.51
CA ASN A 44 7.22 10.32 18.34
C ASN A 44 8.01 11.62 18.62
N SER A 45 7.33 12.77 18.58
CA SER A 45 7.91 14.10 18.87
C SER A 45 8.49 14.22 20.29
N LYS A 46 8.00 13.41 21.24
CA LYS A 46 8.50 13.35 22.65
C LYS A 46 9.63 12.32 22.82
N GLY A 47 10.18 11.74 21.74
CA GLY A 47 11.24 10.75 21.79
C GLY A 47 10.81 9.35 22.25
N ARG A 48 9.54 9.12 22.58
CA ARG A 48 9.03 7.81 23.03
C ARG A 48 8.77 6.88 21.85
N ILE A 49 9.07 5.60 22.02
CA ILE A 49 8.80 4.57 21.02
C ILE A 49 7.30 4.31 20.96
N THR A 50 6.65 4.74 19.87
CA THR A 50 5.24 4.49 19.57
C THR A 50 5.04 3.37 18.55
N SER A 51 6.05 3.09 17.73
CA SER A 51 6.08 1.96 16.80
C SER A 51 7.33 1.14 17.05
N ARG A 52 7.16 -0.06 17.63
CA ARG A 52 8.27 -0.95 17.99
C ARG A 52 8.89 -1.60 16.76
N PHE A 53 10.11 -2.11 16.89
CA PHE A 53 10.83 -2.88 15.88
C PHE A 53 11.08 -2.12 14.58
N ILE A 54 11.21 -0.80 14.63
CA ILE A 54 11.58 0.06 13.51
C ILE A 54 12.93 0.72 13.81
N GLY A 55 13.80 0.76 12.81
CA GLY A 55 15.09 1.44 12.90
C GLY A 55 16.12 0.92 11.92
N GLY A 56 17.16 1.72 11.68
CA GLY A 56 18.19 1.43 10.68
C GLY A 56 17.64 1.45 9.25
N GLY A 57 18.15 0.56 8.42
CA GLY A 57 17.77 0.44 7.02
C GLY A 57 18.46 1.43 6.09
N HIS A 58 18.29 1.25 4.77
CA HIS A 58 18.90 2.08 3.75
C HIS A 58 18.32 3.49 3.76
N LYS A 59 19.14 4.52 3.47
CA LYS A 59 18.68 5.92 3.31
C LYS A 59 17.71 6.02 2.13
N GLN A 60 16.59 6.72 2.35
CA GLN A 60 15.51 6.85 1.35
C GLN A 60 15.18 8.32 1.13
N LYS A 61 14.84 8.66 -0.12
CA LYS A 61 14.18 9.91 -0.47
C LYS A 61 12.68 9.66 -0.59
N TYR A 62 11.89 10.61 -0.13
CA TYR A 62 10.44 10.61 -0.36
C TYR A 62 10.15 11.17 -1.75
N ARG A 63 9.15 10.62 -2.46
CA ARG A 63 8.63 11.15 -3.72
C ARG A 63 7.26 11.75 -3.47
N ASP A 64 7.05 12.96 -3.94
CA ASP A 64 5.73 13.59 -3.91
C ASP A 64 4.87 12.96 -5.00
N ILE A 65 3.82 12.23 -4.58
CA ILE A 65 2.90 11.54 -5.48
C ILE A 65 1.59 12.30 -5.52
N ASP A 66 1.11 12.55 -6.70
CA ASP A 66 -0.21 13.13 -6.94
C ASP A 66 -1.31 12.07 -6.73
N PHE A 67 -1.83 12.03 -5.50
CA PHE A 67 -2.98 11.20 -5.17
C PHE A 67 -4.31 11.89 -5.44
N LYS A 68 -4.30 13.22 -5.66
CA LYS A 68 -5.52 14.01 -5.87
C LYS A 68 -5.97 13.99 -7.31
N ARG A 69 -5.02 14.00 -8.24
CA ARG A 69 -5.30 14.10 -9.68
C ARG A 69 -6.15 15.32 -9.99
N ASP A 70 -5.84 16.44 -9.33
CA ASP A 70 -6.59 17.70 -9.37
C ASP A 70 -6.41 18.51 -10.67
N LYS A 71 -5.42 18.18 -11.50
CA LYS A 71 -5.19 18.74 -12.82
C LYS A 71 -6.17 18.14 -13.83
N ARG A 72 -7.38 18.71 -13.88
CA ARG A 72 -8.47 18.20 -14.71
C ARG A 72 -8.40 18.76 -16.13
N GLY A 73 -8.77 17.95 -17.13
CA GLY A 73 -8.83 18.33 -18.53
C GLY A 73 -7.47 18.54 -19.23
N ILE A 74 -6.36 18.54 -18.49
CA ILE A 74 -5.03 18.75 -19.06
C ILE A 74 -4.37 17.39 -19.30
N PRO A 75 -4.03 17.06 -20.57
CA PRO A 75 -3.37 15.80 -20.88
C PRO A 75 -1.92 15.80 -20.41
N ALA A 76 -1.46 14.62 -20.00
CA ALA A 76 -0.08 14.37 -19.56
C ALA A 76 0.46 13.12 -20.25
N LYS A 77 1.71 13.18 -20.71
CA LYS A 77 2.44 12.06 -21.31
C LYS A 77 3.20 11.30 -20.23
N VAL A 78 3.11 9.98 -20.21
CA VAL A 78 3.96 9.13 -19.38
C VAL A 78 5.39 9.20 -19.91
N ALA A 79 6.28 9.83 -19.13
CA ALA A 79 7.68 10.02 -19.51
C ALA A 79 8.55 8.84 -19.08
N ALA A 80 8.30 8.29 -17.89
CA ALA A 80 9.09 7.17 -17.34
C ALA A 80 8.30 6.40 -16.28
N ILE A 81 8.68 5.14 -16.06
CA ILE A 81 8.27 4.32 -14.92
C ILE A 81 9.48 4.17 -14.01
N GLU A 82 9.30 4.46 -12.71
CA GLU A 82 10.39 4.53 -11.73
C GLU A 82 10.10 3.67 -10.49
N TYR A 83 11.17 3.26 -9.81
CA TYR A 83 11.11 2.60 -8.50
C TYR A 83 10.93 3.61 -7.38
N ASP A 84 10.02 3.34 -6.43
CA ASP A 84 9.89 4.11 -5.19
C ASP A 84 10.16 3.21 -3.96
N PRO A 85 11.20 3.50 -3.15
CA PRO A 85 11.50 2.72 -1.95
C PRO A 85 10.49 2.91 -0.80
N ASN A 86 9.55 3.85 -0.92
CA ASN A 86 8.57 4.16 0.11
C ASN A 86 7.27 3.37 -0.02
N ARG A 87 7.08 2.69 -1.17
CA ARG A 87 5.88 1.92 -1.48
C ARG A 87 6.21 0.65 -2.24
N THR A 88 5.25 -0.24 -2.31
CA THR A 88 5.38 -1.51 -3.04
C THR A 88 5.11 -1.35 -4.54
N ALA A 89 4.27 -0.39 -4.92
CA ALA A 89 3.94 -0.07 -6.30
C ALA A 89 5.06 0.75 -6.97
N HIS A 90 5.26 0.57 -8.28
CA HIS A 90 6.05 1.48 -9.09
C HIS A 90 5.29 2.78 -9.32
N ILE A 91 6.00 3.84 -9.67
CA ILE A 91 5.45 5.17 -9.96
C ILE A 91 5.72 5.55 -11.40
N ALA A 92 4.82 6.31 -12.01
CA ALA A 92 4.98 6.87 -13.34
C ALA A 92 5.21 8.38 -13.25
N LEU A 93 6.23 8.86 -13.94
CA LEU A 93 6.49 10.29 -14.11
C LEU A 93 5.64 10.79 -15.27
N LEU A 94 4.81 11.78 -15.01
CA LEU A 94 3.99 12.47 -16.00
C LEU A 94 4.60 13.83 -16.36
N HIS A 95 4.62 14.12 -17.65
CA HIS A 95 4.87 15.46 -18.18
C HIS A 95 3.56 16.00 -18.75
N TYR A 96 3.03 17.02 -18.11
CA TYR A 96 1.85 17.74 -18.58
C TYR A 96 2.18 18.66 -19.74
N VAL A 97 1.21 18.98 -20.58
CA VAL A 97 1.39 19.89 -21.73
C VAL A 97 1.79 21.29 -21.29
N ASP A 98 1.39 21.72 -20.10
CA ASP A 98 1.77 23.00 -19.49
C ASP A 98 3.16 23.00 -18.84
N GLY A 99 3.95 21.93 -19.00
CA GLY A 99 5.32 21.80 -18.49
C GLY A 99 5.44 21.29 -17.04
N GLU A 100 4.33 21.18 -16.29
CA GLU A 100 4.39 20.62 -14.93
C GLU A 100 4.69 19.12 -14.97
N LYS A 101 5.46 18.66 -14.00
CA LYS A 101 5.76 17.24 -13.80
C LYS A 101 5.11 16.74 -12.51
N ARG A 102 4.51 15.56 -12.55
CA ARG A 102 3.96 14.88 -11.36
C ARG A 102 4.22 13.39 -11.40
N TYR A 103 4.30 12.79 -10.22
CA TYR A 103 4.29 11.34 -10.08
C TYR A 103 2.88 10.84 -9.80
N ILE A 104 2.53 9.71 -10.41
CA ILE A 104 1.34 8.92 -10.09
C ILE A 104 1.71 7.47 -9.76
N LEU A 105 0.78 6.69 -9.21
CA LEU A 105 0.94 5.24 -9.15
C LEU A 105 0.91 4.67 -10.57
N ALA A 106 1.85 3.80 -10.92
CA ALA A 106 1.87 3.14 -12.21
C ALA A 106 0.86 1.97 -12.21
N PRO A 107 -0.22 2.03 -12.99
CA PRO A 107 -1.10 0.89 -13.17
C PRO A 107 -0.45 -0.20 -14.04
N SER A 108 -0.97 -1.41 -13.92
CA SER A 108 -0.55 -2.54 -14.76
C SER A 108 -0.90 -2.28 -16.22
N GLY A 109 0.04 -2.56 -17.12
CA GLY A 109 -0.12 -2.34 -18.55
C GLY A 109 0.16 -0.93 -19.04
N LEU A 110 0.53 0.00 -18.14
CA LEU A 110 0.92 1.35 -18.54
C LEU A 110 2.29 1.32 -19.23
N THR A 111 2.39 1.99 -20.38
CA THR A 111 3.64 2.13 -21.16
C THR A 111 4.11 3.57 -21.22
N VAL A 112 5.42 3.76 -21.44
CA VAL A 112 5.98 5.09 -21.71
C VAL A 112 5.42 5.60 -23.04
N GLY A 113 5.09 6.89 -23.08
CA GLY A 113 4.45 7.54 -24.24
C GLY A 113 2.93 7.60 -24.17
N THR A 114 2.27 6.81 -23.34
CA THR A 114 0.81 6.84 -23.17
C THR A 114 0.36 8.22 -22.67
N MET A 115 -0.73 8.74 -23.25
CA MET A 115 -1.38 9.95 -22.79
C MET A 115 -2.39 9.62 -21.69
N ILE A 116 -2.39 10.41 -20.63
CA ILE A 116 -3.26 10.26 -19.47
C ILE A 116 -3.96 11.57 -19.18
N VAL A 117 -5.25 11.48 -18.88
CA VAL A 117 -6.10 12.63 -18.54
C VAL A 117 -6.80 12.36 -17.19
N SER A 118 -7.09 13.42 -16.46
CA SER A 118 -7.94 13.40 -15.28
C SER A 118 -9.12 14.34 -15.50
N GLY A 119 -10.34 13.92 -15.25
CA GLY A 119 -11.53 14.77 -15.44
C GLY A 119 -12.80 13.95 -15.58
N GLU A 120 -13.93 14.64 -15.70
CA GLU A 120 -15.24 14.00 -15.88
C GLU A 120 -15.42 13.47 -17.31
N ASP A 121 -14.78 14.11 -18.27
CA ASP A 121 -14.85 13.81 -19.71
C ASP A 121 -13.66 12.94 -20.17
N ALA A 122 -12.85 12.43 -19.24
CA ALA A 122 -11.74 11.57 -19.59
C ALA A 122 -12.23 10.19 -20.07
N ASP A 123 -11.58 9.62 -21.08
CA ASP A 123 -11.86 8.28 -21.57
C ASP A 123 -11.60 7.21 -20.49
N ILE A 124 -12.31 6.09 -20.60
CA ILE A 124 -12.19 4.96 -19.67
C ILE A 124 -10.97 4.11 -20.03
N LEU A 125 -9.79 4.74 -20.00
CA LEU A 125 -8.50 4.11 -20.30
C LEU A 125 -7.67 3.93 -19.03
N VAL A 126 -6.78 2.92 -19.05
CA VAL A 126 -5.91 2.62 -17.90
C VAL A 126 -5.01 3.82 -17.57
N GLY A 127 -5.07 4.27 -16.31
CA GLY A 127 -4.30 5.42 -15.81
C GLY A 127 -5.10 6.74 -15.77
N ASN A 128 -6.22 6.84 -16.47
CA ASN A 128 -7.11 8.00 -16.38
C ASN A 128 -7.83 8.03 -15.04
N ALA A 129 -8.09 9.22 -14.54
CA ALA A 129 -8.79 9.43 -13.28
C ALA A 129 -10.13 10.11 -13.50
N LEU A 130 -11.21 9.47 -13.04
CA LEU A 130 -12.59 9.92 -13.21
C LEU A 130 -13.35 9.88 -11.89
N PRO A 131 -14.44 10.66 -11.76
CA PRO A 131 -15.38 10.47 -10.66
C PRO A 131 -16.10 9.12 -10.82
N LEU A 132 -16.44 8.48 -9.69
CA LEU A 132 -17.11 7.17 -9.68
C LEU A 132 -18.46 7.19 -10.41
N SER A 133 -19.08 8.37 -10.56
CA SER A 133 -20.31 8.58 -11.34
C SER A 133 -20.15 8.25 -12.82
N LYS A 134 -18.96 8.47 -13.40
CA LYS A 134 -18.67 8.28 -14.84
C LYS A 134 -18.03 6.92 -15.16
N ILE A 135 -17.63 6.16 -14.15
CA ILE A 135 -16.96 4.86 -14.34
C ILE A 135 -18.02 3.76 -14.53
N PRO A 136 -17.94 2.91 -15.56
CA PRO A 136 -18.87 1.79 -15.76
C PRO A 136 -18.80 0.77 -14.61
N LEU A 137 -19.92 0.10 -14.36
CA LEU A 137 -19.98 -1.01 -13.42
C LEU A 137 -19.08 -2.17 -13.89
N GLY A 138 -18.52 -2.90 -12.95
CA GLY A 138 -17.59 -4.00 -13.24
C GLY A 138 -16.14 -3.57 -13.44
N THR A 139 -15.87 -2.28 -13.69
CA THR A 139 -14.52 -1.77 -13.92
C THR A 139 -13.62 -1.94 -12.69
N VAL A 140 -12.37 -2.34 -12.94
CA VAL A 140 -11.33 -2.39 -11.92
C VAL A 140 -10.69 -1.02 -11.79
N ILE A 141 -10.59 -0.53 -10.55
CA ILE A 141 -10.11 0.81 -10.21
C ILE A 141 -9.12 0.78 -9.04
N HIS A 142 -8.29 1.78 -8.95
CA HIS A 142 -7.34 1.99 -7.84
C HIS A 142 -7.26 3.46 -7.42
N ASN A 143 -6.43 3.78 -6.43
CA ASN A 143 -6.23 5.15 -5.93
C ASN A 143 -7.55 5.87 -5.61
N ILE A 144 -8.44 5.23 -4.86
CA ILE A 144 -9.80 5.66 -4.64
C ILE A 144 -9.87 6.65 -3.48
N GLU A 145 -10.58 7.75 -3.68
CA GLU A 145 -10.88 8.71 -2.63
C GLU A 145 -11.95 8.17 -1.65
N LEU A 146 -11.87 8.63 -0.41
CA LEU A 146 -12.91 8.40 0.61
C LEU A 146 -13.79 9.64 0.84
N LYS A 147 -13.24 10.81 0.53
CA LYS A 147 -13.92 12.10 0.54
C LYS A 147 -13.47 12.85 -0.70
N GLU A 148 -14.38 13.54 -1.32
CA GLU A 148 -14.14 14.36 -2.50
C GLU A 148 -12.98 15.36 -2.26
N GLY A 149 -12.05 15.45 -3.23
CA GLY A 149 -10.92 16.37 -3.21
C GLY A 149 -9.81 16.08 -2.19
N LYS A 150 -9.96 15.03 -1.37
CA LYS A 150 -8.93 14.67 -0.38
C LYS A 150 -7.74 13.92 -0.98
N GLY A 151 -7.91 13.37 -2.16
CA GLY A 151 -6.97 12.47 -2.81
C GLY A 151 -7.17 11.00 -2.45
N GLY A 152 -6.69 10.11 -3.28
CA GLY A 152 -6.85 8.67 -3.14
C GLY A 152 -6.24 8.15 -1.84
N GLN A 153 -7.01 7.36 -1.10
CA GLN A 153 -6.63 6.79 0.19
C GLN A 153 -6.70 5.26 0.22
N MET A 154 -7.47 4.66 -0.68
CA MET A 154 -7.65 3.21 -0.76
C MET A 154 -7.02 2.65 -2.02
N VAL A 155 -6.69 1.36 -2.01
CA VAL A 155 -6.23 0.58 -3.16
C VAL A 155 -5.01 1.21 -3.84
N ARG A 156 -3.89 1.31 -3.10
CA ARG A 156 -2.65 1.96 -3.56
C ARG A 156 -1.42 1.06 -3.53
N SER A 157 -1.53 -0.14 -2.97
CA SER A 157 -0.42 -1.09 -2.90
C SER A 157 -0.22 -1.82 -4.24
N ALA A 158 0.96 -2.40 -4.45
CA ALA A 158 1.26 -3.21 -5.62
C ALA A 158 0.23 -4.33 -5.84
N GLY A 159 -0.17 -4.56 -7.08
CA GLY A 159 -1.04 -5.65 -7.47
C GLY A 159 -2.49 -5.57 -6.99
N VAL A 160 -2.91 -4.50 -6.32
CA VAL A 160 -4.30 -4.39 -5.85
C VAL A 160 -5.19 -3.64 -6.83
N GLY A 161 -6.45 -4.04 -6.88
CA GLY A 161 -7.54 -3.38 -7.57
C GLY A 161 -8.82 -3.53 -6.77
N ALA A 162 -9.74 -2.58 -6.86
CA ALA A 162 -11.10 -2.69 -6.37
C ALA A 162 -12.06 -2.71 -7.56
N GLN A 163 -13.20 -3.34 -7.41
CA GLN A 163 -14.21 -3.40 -8.45
C GLN A 163 -15.41 -2.53 -8.07
N LEU A 164 -15.88 -1.72 -9.00
CA LEU A 164 -17.12 -0.99 -8.88
C LEU A 164 -18.28 -1.94 -9.18
N ILE A 165 -19.08 -2.29 -8.15
CA ILE A 165 -20.15 -3.29 -8.29
C ILE A 165 -21.48 -2.66 -8.63
N ALA A 166 -21.85 -1.62 -7.88
CA ALA A 166 -23.14 -0.96 -8.02
C ALA A 166 -23.02 0.53 -7.78
N ARG A 167 -23.99 1.27 -8.31
CA ARG A 167 -24.15 2.71 -8.10
C ARG A 167 -25.64 2.98 -7.89
N GLU A 168 -25.97 3.54 -6.73
CA GLU A 168 -27.33 3.83 -6.30
C GLU A 168 -27.39 5.24 -5.74
N GLY A 169 -28.06 6.13 -6.41
CA GLY A 169 -28.13 7.55 -6.07
C GLY A 169 -26.71 8.15 -5.91
N ASP A 170 -26.43 8.76 -4.76
CA ASP A 170 -25.15 9.39 -4.46
C ASP A 170 -24.04 8.41 -4.01
N TRP A 171 -24.31 7.11 -3.99
CA TRP A 171 -23.38 6.11 -3.44
C TRP A 171 -22.96 5.08 -4.46
N ALA A 172 -21.66 4.86 -4.55
CA ALA A 172 -21.04 3.77 -5.28
C ALA A 172 -20.60 2.66 -4.31
N THR A 173 -20.96 1.43 -4.60
CA THR A 173 -20.56 0.23 -3.82
C THR A 173 -19.33 -0.40 -4.45
N LEU A 174 -18.24 -0.45 -3.70
CA LEU A 174 -16.96 -0.98 -4.11
C LEU A 174 -16.66 -2.30 -3.40
N ARG A 175 -16.20 -3.29 -4.16
CA ARG A 175 -15.57 -4.51 -3.63
C ARG A 175 -14.07 -4.29 -3.52
N LEU A 176 -13.58 -4.24 -2.28
CA LEU A 176 -12.17 -4.05 -1.98
C LEU A 176 -11.37 -5.36 -2.12
N PRO A 177 -10.02 -5.30 -2.24
CA PRO A 177 -9.16 -6.50 -2.31
C PRO A 177 -9.33 -7.45 -1.13
N SER A 178 -9.70 -6.93 0.06
CA SER A 178 -9.99 -7.72 1.26
C SER A 178 -11.32 -8.49 1.21
N GLY A 179 -12.14 -8.30 0.16
CA GLY A 179 -13.51 -8.82 0.05
C GLY A 179 -14.55 -7.99 0.79
N GLU A 180 -14.15 -6.92 1.50
CA GLU A 180 -15.09 -5.95 2.10
C GLU A 180 -15.84 -5.19 1.00
N MET A 181 -17.16 -5.07 1.15
CA MET A 181 -17.98 -4.20 0.32
C MET A 181 -18.27 -2.91 1.05
N ARG A 182 -17.95 -1.79 0.40
CA ARG A 182 -18.03 -0.47 1.02
C ARG A 182 -18.64 0.56 0.10
N LYS A 183 -19.48 1.43 0.67
CA LYS A 183 -20.05 2.60 0.00
C LYS A 183 -19.06 3.77 0.00
N VAL A 184 -18.94 4.45 -1.13
CA VAL A 184 -18.18 5.68 -1.34
C VAL A 184 -19.04 6.64 -2.15
N HIS A 185 -18.94 7.93 -1.91
CA HIS A 185 -19.73 8.93 -2.63
C HIS A 185 -19.34 8.97 -4.11
N VAL A 186 -20.32 9.09 -5.02
CA VAL A 186 -20.10 9.02 -6.48
C VAL A 186 -19.21 10.13 -7.03
N ARG A 187 -19.11 11.27 -6.36
CA ARG A 187 -18.20 12.37 -6.73
C ARG A 187 -16.74 12.11 -6.40
N CYS A 188 -16.44 11.09 -5.58
CA CYS A 188 -15.06 10.71 -5.28
C CYS A 188 -14.37 10.21 -6.54
N TYR A 189 -13.11 10.63 -6.73
CA TYR A 189 -12.30 10.22 -7.87
C TYR A 189 -11.63 8.86 -7.63
N ALA A 190 -11.44 8.12 -8.71
CA ALA A 190 -10.66 6.89 -8.75
C ALA A 190 -9.89 6.82 -10.08
N THR A 191 -8.80 6.06 -10.10
CA THR A 191 -8.01 5.82 -11.31
C THR A 191 -8.36 4.46 -11.90
N ILE A 192 -8.54 4.40 -13.22
CA ILE A 192 -8.88 3.17 -13.95
C ILE A 192 -7.70 2.21 -13.97
N GLY A 193 -7.99 0.93 -13.80
CA GLY A 193 -7.02 -0.18 -13.86
C GLY A 193 -6.57 -0.66 -12.49
N GLN A 194 -5.73 -1.69 -12.49
CA GLN A 194 -5.10 -2.33 -11.33
C GLN A 194 -3.71 -1.72 -11.13
N VAL A 195 -3.26 -1.58 -9.88
CA VAL A 195 -1.88 -1.14 -9.59
C VAL A 195 -0.87 -2.15 -10.12
N GLY A 196 0.20 -1.67 -10.74
CA GLY A 196 1.28 -2.49 -11.29
C GLY A 196 2.09 -3.24 -10.23
N ASN A 197 3.19 -3.90 -10.66
CA ASN A 197 4.07 -4.72 -9.82
C ASN A 197 3.32 -5.89 -9.13
N LEU A 198 2.53 -6.64 -9.91
CA LEU A 198 1.66 -7.72 -9.45
C LEU A 198 2.40 -8.81 -8.65
N GLU A 199 3.65 -9.09 -9.00
CA GLU A 199 4.48 -10.15 -8.41
C GLU A 199 5.12 -9.76 -7.06
N HIS A 200 4.88 -8.55 -6.57
CA HIS A 200 5.52 -8.05 -5.34
C HIS A 200 5.26 -8.95 -4.13
N GLU A 201 4.06 -9.49 -3.98
CA GLU A 201 3.70 -10.38 -2.86
C GLU A 201 4.47 -11.70 -2.86
N ASN A 202 4.93 -12.12 -4.05
CA ASN A 202 5.65 -13.38 -4.26
C ASN A 202 7.16 -13.27 -3.97
N VAL A 203 7.65 -12.07 -3.60
CA VAL A 203 9.07 -11.85 -3.31
C VAL A 203 9.42 -12.38 -1.93
N SER A 204 10.36 -13.34 -1.87
CA SER A 204 10.94 -13.84 -0.63
C SER A 204 12.30 -13.21 -0.38
N TYR A 205 12.48 -12.60 0.78
CA TYR A 205 13.77 -11.96 1.14
C TYR A 205 14.90 -12.96 1.43
N GLY A 206 14.58 -14.20 1.76
CA GLY A 206 15.52 -15.31 1.97
C GLY A 206 16.37 -15.20 3.25
N LYS A 207 16.68 -14.01 3.75
CA LYS A 207 17.51 -13.81 4.96
C LYS A 207 17.07 -12.60 5.78
N ALA A 208 17.31 -12.66 7.11
CA ALA A 208 17.00 -11.60 8.05
C ALA A 208 17.69 -10.26 7.73
N GLY A 209 18.92 -10.29 7.19
CA GLY A 209 19.66 -9.09 6.83
C GLY A 209 18.94 -8.19 5.80
N ARG A 210 18.19 -8.76 4.86
CA ARG A 210 17.37 -7.96 3.93
C ARG A 210 16.25 -7.22 4.65
N THR A 211 15.59 -7.87 5.60
CA THR A 211 14.58 -7.24 6.44
C THR A 211 15.17 -6.09 7.26
N ARG A 212 16.43 -6.26 7.75
CA ARG A 212 17.18 -5.18 8.43
C ARG A 212 17.43 -4.00 7.50
N HIS A 213 17.80 -4.22 6.23
CA HIS A 213 17.99 -3.16 5.23
C HIS A 213 16.69 -2.38 4.94
N LEU A 214 15.51 -3.00 5.13
CA LEU A 214 14.21 -2.33 5.04
C LEU A 214 13.87 -1.48 6.28
N GLY A 215 14.72 -1.48 7.31
CA GLY A 215 14.50 -0.73 8.55
C GLY A 215 13.66 -1.46 9.59
N LYS A 216 13.46 -2.76 9.45
CA LYS A 216 12.78 -3.60 10.44
C LYS A 216 13.80 -4.24 11.39
N LYS A 217 13.61 -4.06 12.69
CA LYS A 217 14.40 -4.74 13.74
C LYS A 217 13.82 -6.12 14.04
N PRO A 218 14.62 -7.04 14.64
CA PRO A 218 14.12 -8.33 15.09
C PRO A 218 12.94 -8.18 16.06
N HIS A 219 12.01 -9.12 15.99
CA HIS A 219 10.82 -9.13 16.81
C HIS A 219 10.99 -10.17 17.94
N ASN A 220 11.01 -9.71 19.19
CA ASN A 220 11.06 -10.59 20.36
C ASN A 220 9.64 -11.01 20.75
N ARG A 221 9.48 -12.29 21.09
CA ARG A 221 8.23 -12.84 21.65
C ARG A 221 8.06 -12.42 23.09
N GLY A 222 6.84 -12.16 23.54
CA GLY A 222 6.55 -11.80 24.93
C GLY A 222 7.02 -12.84 25.95
N VAL A 223 6.98 -14.14 25.58
CA VAL A 223 7.44 -15.26 26.43
C VAL A 223 8.95 -15.21 26.73
N SER A 224 9.74 -14.51 25.90
CA SER A 224 11.20 -14.37 26.11
C SER A 224 11.56 -13.09 26.87
N MET A 225 10.57 -12.38 27.39
CA MET A 225 10.74 -11.14 28.15
C MET A 225 10.58 -11.39 29.64
N ASN A 226 10.97 -10.40 30.45
CA ASN A 226 10.70 -10.41 31.89
C ASN A 226 9.22 -10.08 32.17
N PRO A 227 8.68 -10.44 33.36
CA PRO A 227 7.29 -10.16 33.72
C PRO A 227 6.93 -8.67 33.67
N VAL A 228 7.88 -7.77 33.95
CA VAL A 228 7.70 -6.31 33.87
C VAL A 228 7.48 -5.81 32.45
N ASP A 229 8.05 -6.50 31.45
CA ASP A 229 8.03 -6.06 30.03
C ASP A 229 6.84 -6.61 29.27
N HIS A 230 6.30 -7.76 29.68
CA HIS A 230 5.21 -8.42 28.97
C HIS A 230 4.38 -9.32 29.88
N PRO A 231 3.03 -9.34 29.76
CA PRO A 231 2.16 -10.22 30.58
C PRO A 231 2.42 -11.72 30.44
N LEU A 232 3.10 -12.15 29.37
CA LEU A 232 3.51 -13.54 29.13
C LEU A 232 4.97 -13.79 29.50
N GLY A 233 5.64 -12.82 30.11
CA GLY A 233 7.06 -12.92 30.48
C GLY A 233 7.27 -13.65 31.78
N GLY A 234 8.52 -14.04 32.00
CA GLY A 234 8.97 -14.73 33.21
C GLY A 234 9.08 -16.24 33.08
N GLY A 235 9.41 -16.90 34.19
CA GLY A 235 9.64 -18.34 34.28
C GLY A 235 11.10 -18.74 34.08
N GLU A 236 11.41 -19.97 34.40
CA GLU A 236 12.74 -20.58 34.21
C GLU A 236 12.82 -21.34 32.89
N GLY A 237 13.90 -21.11 32.14
CA GLY A 237 14.16 -21.80 30.88
C GLY A 237 13.11 -21.58 29.81
N LYS A 238 12.70 -22.63 29.13
CA LYS A 238 11.77 -22.58 27.99
C LYS A 238 10.32 -22.70 28.48
N THR A 239 9.75 -21.58 28.93
CA THR A 239 8.38 -21.53 29.46
C THR A 239 7.34 -21.38 28.36
N SER A 240 6.11 -21.87 28.60
CA SER A 240 4.90 -21.55 27.86
C SER A 240 4.25 -20.29 28.44
N GLY A 241 3.34 -19.65 27.71
CA GLY A 241 2.71 -18.38 28.14
C GLY A 241 1.87 -18.45 29.41
N GLY A 242 1.44 -19.67 29.87
CA GLY A 242 0.65 -19.90 31.06
C GLY A 242 -0.77 -19.29 31.07
N ARG A 243 -1.17 -18.61 30.01
CA ARG A 243 -2.46 -17.92 29.85
C ARG A 243 -2.78 -17.73 28.37
N PRO A 244 -4.05 -17.38 28.02
CA PRO A 244 -4.39 -17.04 26.64
C PRO A 244 -3.48 -15.95 26.06
N PRO A 245 -3.12 -16.01 24.77
CA PRO A 245 -2.24 -15.05 24.13
C PRO A 245 -2.75 -13.62 24.26
N VAL A 246 -1.90 -12.72 24.72
CA VAL A 246 -2.22 -11.31 24.88
C VAL A 246 -1.11 -10.41 24.29
N SER A 247 -1.48 -9.19 23.93
CA SER A 247 -0.53 -8.16 23.52
C SER A 247 0.27 -7.65 24.72
N PRO A 248 1.37 -6.88 24.52
CA PRO A 248 2.13 -6.24 25.61
C PRO A 248 1.30 -5.35 26.54
N TRP A 249 0.15 -4.90 26.08
CA TRP A 249 -0.81 -4.08 26.85
C TRP A 249 -1.95 -4.91 27.45
N GLY A 250 -1.82 -6.23 27.48
CA GLY A 250 -2.81 -7.14 28.09
C GLY A 250 -4.08 -7.39 27.23
N LYS A 251 -4.15 -6.90 26.01
CA LYS A 251 -5.32 -7.13 25.14
C LYS A 251 -5.24 -8.54 24.56
N PRO A 252 -6.33 -9.36 24.65
CA PRO A 252 -6.38 -10.68 24.04
C PRO A 252 -6.10 -10.64 22.54
N GLU A 253 -5.41 -11.65 22.02
CA GLU A 253 -5.21 -11.82 20.58
C GLU A 253 -6.47 -12.43 19.92
N GLY A 254 -6.59 -12.30 18.59
CA GLY A 254 -7.72 -12.84 17.83
C GLY A 254 -9.04 -12.05 17.95
N VAL A 255 -9.13 -11.04 18.80
CA VAL A 255 -10.35 -10.22 18.95
C VAL A 255 -10.47 -9.19 17.84
N LYS A 256 -11.70 -8.74 17.61
CA LYS A 256 -11.98 -7.64 16.67
C LYS A 256 -11.31 -6.35 17.14
N THR A 257 -10.41 -5.79 16.33
CA THR A 257 -9.74 -4.52 16.64
C THR A 257 -10.56 -3.29 16.22
N ARG A 258 -11.51 -3.44 15.30
CA ARG A 258 -12.38 -2.35 14.85
C ARG A 258 -13.45 -2.06 15.92
N LYS A 259 -13.49 -0.81 16.39
CA LYS A 259 -14.52 -0.37 17.35
C LYS A 259 -15.91 -0.41 16.69
N SER A 260 -16.91 -0.97 17.40
CA SER A 260 -18.30 -1.05 16.93
C SER A 260 -18.93 0.32 16.69
N LYS A 261 -18.64 1.28 17.54
CA LYS A 261 -19.16 2.67 17.48
C LYS A 261 -18.45 3.56 16.46
N LYS A 262 -17.56 3.02 15.60
CA LYS A 262 -16.85 3.84 14.59
C LYS A 262 -17.84 4.35 13.53
N GLN A 263 -17.93 5.67 13.34
CA GLN A 263 -18.86 6.30 12.37
C GLN A 263 -18.77 5.72 10.96
N SER A 264 -17.56 5.36 10.50
CA SER A 264 -17.37 4.78 9.16
C SER A 264 -17.94 3.36 9.01
N ASN A 265 -18.55 2.76 10.05
CA ASN A 265 -19.22 1.47 9.95
C ASN A 265 -20.49 1.55 9.09
N LYS A 266 -21.18 2.69 9.06
CA LYS A 266 -22.36 2.92 8.21
C LYS A 266 -22.10 2.79 6.71
N TYR A 267 -20.84 2.91 6.28
CA TYR A 267 -20.45 2.76 4.88
C TYR A 267 -20.02 1.34 4.51
N ILE A 268 -20.00 0.40 5.45
CA ILE A 268 -19.65 -1.00 5.18
C ILE A 268 -20.95 -1.78 4.96
N VAL A 269 -21.15 -2.24 3.73
CA VAL A 269 -22.29 -3.09 3.35
C VAL A 269 -22.06 -4.52 3.80
N ARG A 270 -20.87 -5.06 3.53
CA ARG A 270 -20.47 -6.40 3.95
C ARG A 270 -19.01 -6.39 4.41
N GLY A 271 -18.75 -6.88 5.61
CA GLY A 271 -17.39 -7.02 6.13
C GLY A 271 -16.58 -8.07 5.38
N ARG A 272 -15.26 -8.06 5.55
CA ARG A 272 -14.39 -9.11 5.01
C ARG A 272 -14.77 -10.49 5.60
N LYS A 273 -14.62 -11.55 4.79
CA LYS A 273 -14.77 -12.92 5.28
C LYS A 273 -13.72 -13.19 6.38
N ARG A 274 -14.14 -13.81 7.46
CA ARG A 274 -13.24 -14.28 8.52
C ARG A 274 -12.58 -15.59 8.07
N GLY A 275 -11.36 -15.85 8.54
CA GLY A 275 -10.73 -17.14 8.38
C GLY A 275 -11.50 -18.24 9.12
N LYS A 276 -11.28 -19.51 8.76
CA LYS A 276 -11.96 -20.68 9.35
C LYS A 276 -11.83 -20.76 10.89
N ALA A 277 -10.78 -20.16 11.47
CA ALA A 277 -10.54 -20.16 12.93
C ALA A 277 -11.45 -19.22 13.74
N THR A 278 -12.39 -18.52 13.12
CA THR A 278 -13.26 -17.52 13.77
C THR A 278 -14.76 -17.72 13.44
N GLN A 279 -15.11 -18.92 12.97
CA GLN A 279 -16.51 -19.37 12.85
C GLN A 279 -16.97 -20.00 14.15
#